data_3c4ef14f4ea62fd8d03635c046e6f5fc
#
_entry.id   3c4ef14f4ea62fd8d03635c046e6f5fc
#
_cell.length_a   1.000
_cell.length_b   1.000
_cell.length_c   1.000
_cell.angle_alpha   90.00
_cell.angle_beta   90.00
_cell.angle_gamma   90.00
#
_symmetry.space_group_name_H-M   'P 1'
#
loop_
_entity.id
_entity.type
_entity.pdbx_description
1 polymer ?
#
loop_
_entity_poly.entity_id
_entity_poly.type
_entity_poly.pdbx_seq_one_letter_code
_entity_poly.pdbx_strand_id
1 'polypeptide(L)'
;MSESRPPQQSMKHSPACTAVDREGGLSRRGFFAACGCALLSVSAAGSALLAKATKAEAAAGGKLLKIGHLPAGCVSHLLLAKARGMFEKAGLNVELTQFNGPADNLQALIAGGIIAMHNPWTTTMAAYGEGTKDLRIVGGSGLAGIELVARKGSVKNVKEFIEAAGKGLRVGTLRLDTLELVGYGTMSQYGKSYKDYDMTFFPSMVGMGEALSNGAVDVCTLAQPYAESVVRQADAVYLCNSNDVWGPEAPDCVITTLAKTIETDHAILTAYMAVLQDAAKAFYDDFDAALDTLQPIYGAPREILAIALKRQSPDPIINAAGASGIRSGVKYLIELGYFKDNIADQVLDLKYQPGAA
;
A
#
# COMPACT_ATOMS: atom_id res chain seq x y z
N MET A 1 -25.37 10.03 -51.50
CA MET A 1 -24.12 10.82 -51.62
C MET A 1 -23.12 10.19 -50.70
N SER A 2 -22.14 9.54 -51.29
CA SER A 2 -21.06 8.79 -50.69
C SER A 2 -19.99 9.75 -50.18
N GLU A 3 -19.47 9.51 -49.00
CA GLU A 3 -18.19 10.08 -48.61
C GLU A 3 -17.32 9.03 -47.92
N SER A 4 -16.13 9.01 -48.41
CA SER A 4 -15.08 8.00 -48.39
C SER A 4 -14.27 7.99 -47.08
N ARG A 5 -13.92 6.77 -46.62
CA ARG A 5 -12.88 6.52 -45.60
C ARG A 5 -11.48 6.78 -46.18
N PRO A 6 -10.54 7.33 -45.38
CA PRO A 6 -9.13 7.32 -45.75
C PRO A 6 -8.44 5.98 -45.43
N PRO A 7 -7.29 5.66 -46.08
CA PRO A 7 -6.74 4.32 -46.15
C PRO A 7 -5.82 3.98 -44.99
N GLN A 8 -5.79 2.68 -44.60
CA GLN A 8 -4.86 2.07 -43.68
C GLN A 8 -3.44 2.07 -44.24
N GLN A 9 -2.48 2.56 -43.46
CA GLN A 9 -1.05 2.38 -43.74
C GLN A 9 -0.54 1.06 -43.16
N SER A 10 0.01 0.22 -44.06
CA SER A 10 0.67 -1.04 -43.73
C SER A 10 2.04 -0.80 -43.09
N MET A 11 2.29 -1.41 -41.92
CA MET A 11 3.63 -1.49 -41.36
C MET A 11 4.43 -2.63 -42.00
N LYS A 12 5.54 -2.26 -42.59
CA LYS A 12 6.52 -3.18 -43.18
C LYS A 12 7.37 -3.84 -42.09
N HIS A 13 7.49 -5.15 -42.17
CA HIS A 13 8.47 -5.94 -41.40
C HIS A 13 9.90 -5.58 -41.84
N SER A 14 10.80 -5.50 -40.88
CA SER A 14 12.25 -5.41 -41.08
C SER A 14 12.92 -6.70 -40.58
N PRO A 15 14.00 -7.14 -41.23
CA PRO A 15 14.43 -8.53 -41.18
C PRO A 15 15.46 -8.84 -40.09
N ALA A 16 15.53 -10.13 -39.80
CA ALA A 16 16.42 -10.81 -38.87
C ALA A 16 17.90 -10.50 -39.06
N CYS A 17 18.64 -10.37 -37.98
CA CYS A 17 20.09 -10.43 -37.94
C CYS A 17 20.56 -11.87 -37.66
N THR A 18 21.37 -12.36 -38.55
CA THR A 18 22.02 -13.66 -38.57
C THR A 18 23.09 -13.83 -37.52
N ALA A 19 23.20 -15.06 -37.04
CA ALA A 19 24.25 -15.61 -36.21
C ALA A 19 25.64 -15.52 -36.83
N VAL A 20 26.64 -15.31 -35.97
CA VAL A 20 28.04 -15.64 -36.28
C VAL A 20 28.60 -16.53 -35.18
N ASP A 21 28.83 -17.78 -35.52
CA ASP A 21 29.63 -18.72 -34.73
C ASP A 21 31.11 -18.32 -34.76
N ARG A 22 31.78 -18.42 -33.62
CA ARG A 22 33.22 -18.72 -33.58
C ARG A 22 33.55 -19.52 -32.33
N GLU A 23 34.07 -20.69 -32.60
CA GLU A 23 34.64 -21.68 -31.69
C GLU A 23 35.83 -21.13 -30.88
N GLY A 24 35.97 -21.62 -29.67
CA GLY A 24 37.16 -21.41 -28.83
C GLY A 24 37.02 -22.20 -27.52
N GLY A 25 37.22 -23.50 -27.60
CA GLY A 25 37.21 -24.39 -26.45
C GLY A 25 38.39 -24.13 -25.52
N LEU A 26 38.12 -24.11 -24.20
CA LEU A 26 39.09 -24.32 -23.13
C LEU A 26 38.64 -25.42 -22.18
N SER A 27 39.50 -26.39 -22.11
CA SER A 27 39.49 -27.66 -21.42
C SER A 27 39.12 -27.55 -19.93
N ARG A 28 38.26 -28.45 -19.48
CA ARG A 28 38.09 -28.84 -18.07
C ARG A 28 39.30 -29.62 -17.63
N ARG A 29 40.21 -29.02 -16.89
CA ARG A 29 41.12 -29.64 -15.88
C ARG A 29 42.15 -28.62 -15.41
N GLY A 30 42.10 -28.28 -14.11
CA GLY A 30 43.25 -27.69 -13.41
C GLY A 30 42.94 -26.33 -12.76
N PHE A 31 42.28 -26.35 -11.60
CA PHE A 31 42.56 -25.40 -10.54
C PHE A 31 42.13 -25.99 -9.18
N PHE A 32 42.88 -26.93 -8.68
CA PHE A 32 42.98 -27.19 -7.25
C PHE A 32 44.42 -26.89 -6.85
N ALA A 33 44.60 -25.89 -6.04
CA ALA A 33 45.54 -25.76 -4.93
C ALA A 33 45.99 -24.29 -4.76
N ALA A 34 45.45 -23.61 -3.77
CA ALA A 34 46.22 -22.74 -2.86
C ALA A 34 45.34 -22.43 -1.63
N CYS A 35 45.64 -23.11 -0.53
CA CYS A 35 45.16 -22.80 0.80
C CYS A 35 45.60 -21.40 1.22
N GLY A 36 44.67 -20.61 1.70
CA GLY A 36 44.91 -19.40 2.48
C GLY A 36 43.85 -19.34 3.57
N CYS A 37 44.18 -19.85 4.79
CA CYS A 37 43.34 -19.68 5.97
C CYS A 37 43.25 -18.20 6.33
N ALA A 38 42.15 -17.56 5.97
CA ALA A 38 41.70 -16.29 6.60
C ALA A 38 40.53 -16.66 7.51
N LEU A 39 40.78 -16.70 8.81
CA LEU A 39 39.76 -16.73 9.85
C LEU A 39 38.98 -15.42 9.81
N LEU A 40 37.89 -15.41 9.06
CA LEU A 40 36.85 -14.36 9.15
C LEU A 40 36.01 -14.69 10.37
N SER A 41 36.13 -13.88 11.40
CA SER A 41 35.18 -13.80 12.50
C SER A 41 33.83 -13.32 11.96
N VAL A 42 32.97 -14.26 11.58
CA VAL A 42 31.57 -13.98 11.23
C VAL A 42 30.87 -13.60 12.53
N SER A 43 30.46 -12.32 12.64
CA SER A 43 29.69 -11.85 13.79
C SER A 43 28.38 -12.65 13.90
N ALA A 44 27.97 -12.98 15.12
CA ALA A 44 26.78 -13.79 15.40
C ALA A 44 25.48 -13.26 14.75
N ALA A 45 25.43 -11.96 14.45
CA ALA A 45 24.31 -11.33 13.71
C ALA A 45 24.22 -11.77 12.24
N GLY A 46 25.38 -11.97 11.57
CA GLY A 46 25.40 -12.47 10.18
C GLY A 46 24.93 -13.91 10.05
N SER A 47 25.23 -14.76 11.06
CA SER A 47 24.83 -16.15 11.07
C SER A 47 23.34 -16.36 11.30
N ALA A 48 22.68 -15.47 12.05
CA ALA A 48 21.22 -15.53 12.28
C ALA A 48 20.42 -15.11 11.02
N LEU A 49 20.92 -14.14 10.25
CA LEU A 49 20.32 -13.74 8.97
C LEU A 49 20.45 -14.83 7.90
N LEU A 50 21.64 -15.44 7.77
CA LEU A 50 21.84 -16.56 6.84
C LEU A 50 20.97 -17.78 7.23
N ALA A 51 20.83 -18.08 8.52
CA ALA A 51 20.00 -19.21 8.98
C ALA A 51 18.49 -18.95 8.76
N LYS A 52 18.04 -17.67 8.82
CA LYS A 52 16.67 -17.29 8.47
C LYS A 52 16.43 -17.36 6.96
N ALA A 53 17.38 -16.92 6.15
CA ALA A 53 17.30 -16.96 4.69
C ALA A 53 17.22 -18.41 4.18
N THR A 54 18.10 -19.30 4.65
CA THR A 54 18.09 -20.71 4.25
C THR A 54 16.81 -21.45 4.67
N LYS A 55 16.19 -21.06 5.80
CA LYS A 55 14.93 -21.65 6.26
C LYS A 55 13.73 -21.14 5.44
N ALA A 56 13.75 -19.89 5.01
CA ALA A 56 12.74 -19.30 4.12
C ALA A 56 12.85 -19.89 2.70
N GLU A 57 14.07 -20.03 2.18
CA GLU A 57 14.35 -20.65 0.88
C GLU A 57 13.91 -22.12 0.83
N ALA A 58 14.16 -22.88 1.89
CA ALA A 58 13.69 -24.26 2.03
C ALA A 58 12.15 -24.33 2.16
N ALA A 59 11.52 -23.36 2.82
CA ALA A 59 10.06 -23.30 2.97
C ALA A 59 9.36 -22.81 1.70
N ALA A 60 9.96 -21.86 0.97
CA ALA A 60 9.38 -21.32 -0.25
C ALA A 60 9.50 -22.27 -1.45
N GLY A 61 10.51 -23.16 -1.48
CA GLY A 61 10.68 -24.18 -2.54
C GLY A 61 10.55 -23.64 -3.97
N GLY A 62 10.86 -22.35 -4.20
CA GLY A 62 10.65 -21.67 -5.47
C GLY A 62 9.20 -21.26 -5.75
N LYS A 63 8.29 -21.41 -4.78
CA LYS A 63 6.86 -21.00 -4.89
C LYS A 63 6.76 -19.52 -5.25
N LEU A 64 5.99 -19.22 -6.29
CA LEU A 64 5.68 -17.85 -6.68
C LEU A 64 4.68 -17.24 -5.69
N LEU A 65 5.03 -16.13 -5.09
CA LEU A 65 4.23 -15.39 -4.12
C LEU A 65 3.66 -14.15 -4.81
N LYS A 66 2.42 -14.21 -5.26
CA LYS A 66 1.75 -13.06 -5.85
C LYS A 66 1.16 -12.19 -4.75
N ILE A 67 1.55 -10.92 -4.72
CA ILE A 67 1.13 -9.94 -3.73
C ILE A 67 0.38 -8.81 -4.43
N GLY A 68 -0.86 -8.56 -3.98
CA GLY A 68 -1.67 -7.46 -4.48
C GLY A 68 -1.39 -6.15 -3.75
N HIS A 69 -1.46 -5.03 -4.46
CA HIS A 69 -1.32 -3.71 -3.85
C HIS A 69 -2.05 -2.61 -4.64
N LEU A 70 -2.26 -1.47 -4.00
CA LEU A 70 -2.80 -0.25 -4.61
C LEU A 70 -1.66 0.72 -4.98
N PRO A 71 -1.87 1.67 -5.91
CA PRO A 71 -0.88 2.70 -6.25
C PRO A 71 -0.89 3.84 -5.22
N ALA A 72 -0.51 3.55 -3.98
CA ALA A 72 -0.53 4.49 -2.87
C ALA A 72 0.81 4.52 -2.13
N GLY A 73 1.09 5.59 -1.40
CA GLY A 73 2.34 5.77 -0.65
C GLY A 73 2.53 4.75 0.48
N CYS A 74 1.44 4.21 1.01
CA CYS A 74 1.46 3.18 2.06
C CYS A 74 2.23 1.89 1.68
N VAL A 75 2.46 1.64 0.38
CA VAL A 75 3.21 0.47 -0.10
C VAL A 75 4.65 0.77 -0.49
N SER A 76 5.19 1.93 -0.11
CA SER A 76 6.54 2.36 -0.51
C SER A 76 7.63 1.36 -0.10
N HIS A 77 7.56 0.77 1.09
CA HIS A 77 8.49 -0.27 1.53
C HIS A 77 8.36 -1.58 0.72
N LEU A 78 7.16 -1.97 0.30
CA LEU A 78 6.93 -3.12 -0.58
C LEU A 78 7.60 -2.92 -1.94
N LEU A 79 7.37 -1.75 -2.54
CA LEU A 79 7.95 -1.38 -3.83
C LEU A 79 9.48 -1.24 -3.75
N LEU A 80 9.99 -0.67 -2.66
CA LEU A 80 11.41 -0.56 -2.37
C LEU A 80 12.07 -1.94 -2.22
N ALA A 81 11.44 -2.84 -1.46
CA ALA A 81 11.92 -4.21 -1.28
C ALA A 81 12.04 -4.94 -2.62
N LYS A 82 11.03 -4.82 -3.47
CA LYS A 82 11.04 -5.43 -4.81
C LYS A 82 12.10 -4.83 -5.71
N ALA A 83 12.15 -3.51 -5.80
CA ALA A 83 13.11 -2.80 -6.67
C ALA A 83 14.58 -3.05 -6.28
N ARG A 84 14.87 -3.25 -4.99
CA ARG A 84 16.22 -3.53 -4.47
C ARG A 84 16.56 -5.04 -4.40
N GLY A 85 15.68 -5.91 -4.90
CA GLY A 85 15.88 -7.37 -4.88
C GLY A 85 15.98 -7.95 -3.47
N MET A 86 15.28 -7.35 -2.47
CA MET A 86 15.38 -7.79 -1.07
C MET A 86 14.62 -9.11 -0.86
N PHE A 87 13.54 -9.35 -1.60
CA PHE A 87 12.81 -10.61 -1.57
C PHE A 87 13.66 -11.76 -2.10
N GLU A 88 14.30 -11.55 -3.24
CA GLU A 88 15.17 -12.55 -3.87
C GLU A 88 16.38 -12.89 -2.97
N LYS A 89 16.96 -11.88 -2.30
CA LYS A 89 18.04 -12.09 -1.31
C LYS A 89 17.59 -12.89 -0.09
N ALA A 90 16.29 -12.80 0.25
CA ALA A 90 15.69 -13.59 1.32
C ALA A 90 15.17 -14.97 0.86
N GLY A 91 15.42 -15.36 -0.40
CA GLY A 91 14.95 -16.62 -0.98
C GLY A 91 13.44 -16.63 -1.31
N LEU A 92 12.81 -15.47 -1.41
CA LEU A 92 11.38 -15.34 -1.73
C LEU A 92 11.21 -14.93 -3.19
N ASN A 93 10.41 -15.70 -3.94
CA ASN A 93 10.03 -15.38 -5.32
C ASN A 93 8.74 -14.57 -5.33
N VAL A 94 8.82 -13.23 -5.23
CA VAL A 94 7.67 -12.32 -5.12
C VAL A 94 7.36 -11.66 -6.46
N GLU A 95 6.10 -11.73 -6.87
CA GLU A 95 5.52 -10.96 -7.98
C GLU A 95 4.50 -9.97 -7.40
N LEU A 96 4.59 -8.71 -7.80
CA LEU A 96 3.64 -7.67 -7.41
C LEU A 96 2.58 -7.49 -8.48
N THR A 97 1.31 -7.42 -8.05
CA THR A 97 0.16 -7.13 -8.92
C THR A 97 -0.51 -5.86 -8.42
N GLN A 98 -0.48 -4.81 -9.23
CA GLN A 98 -1.15 -3.55 -8.92
C GLN A 98 -2.62 -3.61 -9.32
N PHE A 99 -3.50 -3.22 -8.42
CA PHE A 99 -4.93 -3.06 -8.67
C PHE A 99 -5.33 -1.59 -8.62
N ASN A 100 -6.38 -1.22 -9.35
CA ASN A 100 -6.88 0.17 -9.39
C ASN A 100 -7.77 0.53 -8.20
N GLY A 101 -8.31 -0.47 -7.50
CA GLY A 101 -9.18 -0.27 -6.35
C GLY A 101 -9.13 -1.41 -5.34
N PRO A 102 -9.56 -1.13 -4.09
CA PRO A 102 -9.48 -2.10 -3.01
C PRO A 102 -10.39 -3.32 -3.20
N ALA A 103 -11.52 -3.17 -3.89
CA ALA A 103 -12.45 -4.27 -4.14
C ALA A 103 -11.85 -5.34 -5.06
N ASP A 104 -11.19 -4.94 -6.16
CA ASP A 104 -10.56 -5.88 -7.08
C ASP A 104 -9.39 -6.63 -6.44
N ASN A 105 -8.59 -5.91 -5.61
CA ASN A 105 -7.50 -6.49 -4.84
C ASN A 105 -8.02 -7.55 -3.84
N LEU A 106 -9.10 -7.25 -3.13
CA LEU A 106 -9.77 -8.18 -2.22
C LEU A 106 -10.33 -9.41 -2.97
N GLN A 107 -11.00 -9.21 -4.09
CA GLN A 107 -11.53 -10.32 -4.89
C GLN A 107 -10.43 -11.24 -5.41
N ALA A 108 -9.28 -10.69 -5.82
CA ALA A 108 -8.12 -11.48 -6.23
C ALA A 108 -7.58 -12.34 -5.06
N LEU A 109 -7.58 -11.82 -3.82
CA LEU A 109 -7.19 -12.58 -2.63
C LEU A 109 -8.18 -13.71 -2.35
N ILE A 110 -9.48 -13.43 -2.32
CA ILE A 110 -10.54 -14.42 -2.06
C ILE A 110 -10.53 -15.54 -3.12
N ALA A 111 -10.30 -15.18 -4.38
CA ALA A 111 -10.19 -16.13 -5.50
C ALA A 111 -8.88 -16.93 -5.51
N GLY A 112 -7.91 -16.63 -4.63
CA GLY A 112 -6.60 -17.29 -4.59
C GLY A 112 -5.65 -16.87 -5.71
N GLY A 113 -5.95 -15.78 -6.43
CA GLY A 113 -5.06 -15.21 -7.46
C GLY A 113 -3.82 -14.54 -6.88
N ILE A 114 -3.89 -14.09 -5.63
CA ILE A 114 -2.80 -13.57 -4.81
C ILE A 114 -2.86 -14.22 -3.43
N ILE A 115 -1.73 -14.23 -2.71
CA ILE A 115 -1.62 -14.86 -1.38
C ILE A 115 -1.75 -13.84 -0.23
N ALA A 116 -1.45 -12.59 -0.51
CA ALA A 116 -1.62 -11.48 0.43
C ALA A 116 -1.87 -10.19 -0.37
N MET A 117 -2.50 -9.22 0.29
CA MET A 117 -2.75 -7.91 -0.29
C MET A 117 -2.37 -6.79 0.68
N HIS A 118 -1.88 -5.68 0.14
CA HIS A 118 -1.81 -4.39 0.83
C HIS A 118 -3.05 -3.58 0.46
N ASN A 119 -3.90 -3.31 1.44
CA ASN A 119 -5.23 -2.76 1.20
C ASN A 119 -5.70 -1.92 2.42
N PRO A 120 -6.65 -0.99 2.25
CA PRO A 120 -7.31 -0.36 3.39
C PRO A 120 -7.87 -1.40 4.36
N TRP A 121 -7.64 -1.21 5.66
CA TRP A 121 -8.17 -2.14 6.66
C TRP A 121 -9.71 -2.17 6.71
N THR A 122 -10.35 -1.06 6.32
CA THR A 122 -11.81 -0.92 6.20
C THR A 122 -12.42 -1.92 5.25
N THR A 123 -11.80 -2.12 4.09
CA THR A 123 -12.25 -3.10 3.08
C THR A 123 -12.20 -4.52 3.63
N THR A 124 -11.13 -4.87 4.35
CA THR A 124 -10.98 -6.19 5.00
C THR A 124 -12.04 -6.38 6.08
N MET A 125 -12.26 -5.36 6.94
CA MET A 125 -13.27 -5.41 8.00
C MET A 125 -14.68 -5.55 7.45
N ALA A 126 -15.05 -4.78 6.42
CA ALA A 126 -16.36 -4.83 5.80
C ALA A 126 -16.62 -6.23 5.20
N ALA A 127 -15.69 -6.77 4.42
CA ALA A 127 -15.84 -8.09 3.83
C ALA A 127 -15.92 -9.21 4.89
N TYR A 128 -15.16 -9.09 5.99
CA TYR A 128 -15.28 -10.00 7.11
C TYR A 128 -16.66 -9.89 7.77
N GLY A 129 -17.15 -8.67 7.98
CA GLY A 129 -18.50 -8.40 8.50
C GLY A 129 -19.61 -9.04 7.65
N GLU A 130 -19.48 -8.95 6.33
CA GLU A 130 -20.40 -9.52 5.33
C GLU A 130 -20.30 -11.04 5.17
N GLY A 131 -19.34 -11.71 5.81
CA GLY A 131 -19.30 -13.18 5.84
C GLY A 131 -17.99 -13.82 5.37
N THR A 132 -17.02 -13.11 4.86
CA THR A 132 -15.69 -13.65 4.46
C THR A 132 -14.82 -13.86 5.70
N LYS A 133 -15.14 -14.90 6.50
CA LYS A 133 -14.57 -15.11 7.84
C LYS A 133 -13.10 -15.59 7.85
N ASP A 134 -12.54 -15.92 6.70
CA ASP A 134 -11.15 -16.37 6.56
C ASP A 134 -10.14 -15.23 6.45
N LEU A 135 -10.58 -13.97 6.33
CA LEU A 135 -9.68 -12.83 6.23
C LEU A 135 -8.93 -12.58 7.54
N ARG A 136 -7.63 -12.35 7.46
CA ARG A 136 -6.76 -11.99 8.60
C ARG A 136 -5.83 -10.83 8.23
N ILE A 137 -5.79 -9.84 9.09
CA ILE A 137 -4.79 -8.76 9.04
C ILE A 137 -3.57 -9.23 9.82
N VAL A 138 -2.43 -9.32 9.14
CA VAL A 138 -1.18 -9.86 9.70
C VAL A 138 -0.10 -8.81 9.91
N GLY A 139 -0.31 -7.59 9.41
CA GLY A 139 0.62 -6.48 9.56
C GLY A 139 0.07 -5.17 9.03
N GLY A 140 0.78 -4.08 9.29
CA GLY A 140 0.55 -2.76 8.73
C GLY A 140 1.15 -2.61 7.34
N SER A 141 0.90 -1.45 6.73
CA SER A 141 1.55 -1.07 5.47
C SER A 141 2.02 0.39 5.48
N GLY A 142 1.20 1.33 5.94
CA GLY A 142 1.62 2.72 6.06
C GLY A 142 0.69 3.54 6.93
N LEU A 143 1.24 4.63 7.47
CA LEU A 143 0.61 5.52 8.45
C LEU A 143 0.39 6.90 7.85
N ALA A 144 -0.63 7.62 8.31
CA ALA A 144 -0.85 9.07 8.15
C ALA A 144 -1.07 9.60 6.72
N GLY A 145 -1.20 8.77 5.72
CA GLY A 145 -1.21 9.20 4.32
C GLY A 145 -2.57 9.48 3.71
N ILE A 146 -3.66 9.38 4.47
CA ILE A 146 -5.01 9.75 4.03
C ILE A 146 -5.31 11.16 4.51
N GLU A 147 -5.62 12.04 3.59
CA GLU A 147 -5.74 13.47 3.81
C GLU A 147 -7.16 13.96 3.53
N LEU A 148 -7.70 14.82 4.37
CA LEU A 148 -8.86 15.64 4.06
C LEU A 148 -8.35 16.95 3.47
N VAL A 149 -8.74 17.24 2.23
CA VAL A 149 -8.20 18.34 1.43
C VAL A 149 -9.33 19.27 1.00
N ALA A 150 -9.12 20.56 1.12
CA ALA A 150 -10.09 21.58 0.71
C ALA A 150 -9.56 22.42 -0.46
N ARG A 151 -10.45 22.74 -1.39
CA ARG A 151 -10.17 23.67 -2.49
C ARG A 151 -9.90 25.08 -1.94
N LYS A 152 -8.94 25.77 -2.52
CA LYS A 152 -8.66 27.18 -2.18
C LYS A 152 -9.94 28.03 -2.22
N GLY A 153 -10.14 28.79 -1.16
CA GLY A 153 -11.28 29.71 -1.03
C GLY A 153 -12.58 29.07 -0.54
N SER A 154 -12.60 27.75 -0.28
CA SER A 154 -13.73 27.10 0.41
C SER A 154 -13.58 27.18 1.94
N VAL A 155 -12.96 26.20 2.55
CA VAL A 155 -12.65 26.16 3.99
C VAL A 155 -11.14 25.99 4.20
N LYS A 156 -10.58 26.45 5.33
CA LYS A 156 -9.13 26.52 5.56
C LYS A 156 -8.64 25.57 6.65
N ASN A 157 -9.54 25.06 7.47
CA ASN A 157 -9.22 24.18 8.61
C ASN A 157 -10.46 23.37 9.00
N VAL A 158 -10.29 22.39 9.89
CA VAL A 158 -11.38 21.53 10.38
C VAL A 158 -12.49 22.33 11.03
N LYS A 159 -12.18 23.41 11.76
CA LYS A 159 -13.21 24.25 12.39
C LYS A 159 -14.15 24.85 11.34
N GLU A 160 -13.61 25.49 10.31
CA GLU A 160 -14.40 26.06 9.22
C GLU A 160 -15.19 24.97 8.45
N PHE A 161 -14.59 23.78 8.26
CA PHE A 161 -15.26 22.63 7.66
C PHE A 161 -16.51 22.22 8.47
N ILE A 162 -16.40 22.13 9.78
CA ILE A 162 -17.51 21.78 10.66
C ILE A 162 -18.56 22.90 10.74
N GLU A 163 -18.15 24.17 10.77
CA GLU A 163 -19.04 25.33 10.74
C GLU A 163 -19.80 25.47 9.41
N ALA A 164 -19.31 24.88 8.33
CA ALA A 164 -19.97 24.84 7.02
C ALA A 164 -21.06 23.75 6.90
N ALA A 165 -21.22 22.89 7.91
CA ALA A 165 -22.28 21.90 7.96
C ALA A 165 -23.68 22.57 7.83
N GLY A 166 -24.54 22.00 6.98
CA GLY A 166 -25.86 22.55 6.66
C GLY A 166 -25.85 23.77 5.74
N LYS A 167 -24.72 24.20 5.20
CA LYS A 167 -24.60 25.37 4.32
C LYS A 167 -24.30 25.00 2.85
N GLY A 168 -24.51 23.73 2.45
CA GLY A 168 -24.32 23.28 1.08
C GLY A 168 -22.85 23.08 0.68
N LEU A 169 -21.94 22.79 1.66
CA LEU A 169 -20.56 22.45 1.35
C LEU A 169 -20.52 21.07 0.66
N ARG A 170 -19.92 21.01 -0.52
CA ARG A 170 -19.85 19.82 -1.36
C ARG A 170 -18.62 19.00 -0.98
N VAL A 171 -18.83 17.75 -0.57
CA VAL A 171 -17.77 16.86 -0.07
C VAL A 171 -17.69 15.59 -0.89
N GLY A 172 -16.48 15.23 -1.36
CA GLY A 172 -16.20 14.03 -2.12
C GLY A 172 -15.45 12.97 -1.28
N THR A 173 -15.83 11.70 -1.43
CA THR A 173 -15.10 10.57 -0.84
C THR A 173 -15.30 9.27 -1.63
N LEU A 174 -14.57 8.20 -1.30
CA LEU A 174 -14.79 6.82 -1.78
C LEU A 174 -15.48 6.00 -0.69
N ARG A 175 -16.33 5.05 -1.10
CA ARG A 175 -16.96 4.12 -0.15
C ARG A 175 -16.04 2.93 0.18
N LEU A 176 -16.21 2.39 1.40
CA LEU A 176 -15.51 1.19 1.88
C LEU A 176 -13.96 1.29 1.82
N ASP A 177 -13.47 2.50 1.94
CA ASP A 177 -12.05 2.84 1.95
C ASP A 177 -11.71 3.61 3.24
N THR A 178 -10.44 3.65 3.64
CA THR A 178 -9.96 4.53 4.72
C THR A 178 -10.16 6.01 4.38
N LEU A 179 -10.23 6.35 3.09
CA LEU A 179 -10.65 7.67 2.62
C LEU A 179 -12.04 8.06 3.15
N GLU A 180 -13.02 7.15 3.07
CA GLU A 180 -14.36 7.39 3.61
C GLU A 180 -14.31 7.72 5.11
N LEU A 181 -13.51 6.93 5.85
CA LEU A 181 -13.43 7.08 7.30
C LEU A 181 -12.73 8.36 7.75
N VAL A 182 -11.76 8.88 7.01
CA VAL A 182 -11.16 10.19 7.33
C VAL A 182 -12.20 11.28 7.18
N GLY A 183 -12.97 11.30 6.11
CA GLY A 183 -14.05 12.26 5.92
C GLY A 183 -15.14 12.13 6.97
N TYR A 184 -15.71 10.92 7.10
CA TYR A 184 -16.81 10.66 8.06
C TYR A 184 -16.37 10.80 9.51
N GLY A 185 -15.22 10.24 9.88
CA GLY A 185 -14.71 10.30 11.25
C GLY A 185 -14.45 11.74 11.70
N THR A 186 -13.93 12.59 10.81
CA THR A 186 -13.80 14.04 11.08
C THR A 186 -15.16 14.68 11.35
N MET A 187 -16.20 14.35 10.57
CA MET A 187 -17.57 14.84 10.80
C MET A 187 -18.13 14.31 12.14
N SER A 188 -18.02 12.99 12.37
CA SER A 188 -18.61 12.30 13.52
C SER A 188 -18.02 12.76 14.86
N GLN A 189 -16.72 13.08 14.93
CA GLN A 189 -16.08 13.63 16.12
C GLN A 189 -16.72 14.93 16.62
N TYR A 190 -17.40 15.66 15.74
CA TYR A 190 -18.11 16.93 16.04
C TYR A 190 -19.63 16.78 15.95
N GLY A 191 -20.16 15.55 16.00
CA GLY A 191 -21.60 15.29 15.94
C GLY A 191 -22.24 15.60 14.60
N LYS A 192 -21.45 15.60 13.51
CA LYS A 192 -21.93 15.77 12.14
C LYS A 192 -21.95 14.43 11.39
N SER A 193 -22.67 14.41 10.29
CA SER A 193 -22.83 13.23 9.46
C SER A 193 -22.95 13.60 7.98
N TYR A 194 -23.08 12.63 7.11
CA TYR A 194 -23.31 12.86 5.68
C TYR A 194 -24.55 13.71 5.36
N LYS A 195 -25.55 13.74 6.26
CA LYS A 195 -26.77 14.55 6.09
C LYS A 195 -26.52 16.05 6.21
N ASP A 196 -25.39 16.44 6.77
CA ASP A 196 -25.02 17.84 6.99
C ASP A 196 -24.24 18.44 5.81
N TYR A 197 -23.93 17.65 4.76
CA TYR A 197 -23.13 18.05 3.61
C TYR A 197 -23.71 17.54 2.30
N ASP A 198 -23.37 18.20 1.18
CA ASP A 198 -23.66 17.71 -0.17
C ASP A 198 -22.61 16.65 -0.56
N MET A 199 -22.92 15.37 -0.24
CA MET A 199 -22.00 14.27 -0.42
C MET A 199 -22.00 13.72 -1.84
N THR A 200 -20.79 13.55 -2.41
CA THR A 200 -20.57 12.82 -3.67
C THR A 200 -19.62 11.65 -3.43
N PHE A 201 -20.04 10.45 -3.81
CA PHE A 201 -19.21 9.24 -3.74
C PHE A 201 -18.59 8.96 -5.10
N PHE A 202 -17.28 8.97 -5.16
CA PHE A 202 -16.52 8.78 -6.39
C PHE A 202 -16.10 7.32 -6.57
N PRO A 203 -15.95 6.84 -7.82
CA PRO A 203 -15.41 5.50 -8.09
C PRO A 203 -13.88 5.44 -8.02
N SER A 204 -13.19 6.59 -8.04
CA SER A 204 -11.72 6.66 -8.02
C SER A 204 -11.20 7.97 -7.42
N MET A 205 -9.98 7.92 -6.87
CA MET A 205 -9.27 9.12 -6.40
C MET A 205 -9.00 10.12 -7.53
N VAL A 206 -8.73 9.64 -8.74
CA VAL A 206 -8.43 10.51 -9.90
C VAL A 206 -9.63 11.41 -10.19
N GLY A 207 -10.81 10.83 -10.38
CA GLY A 207 -12.02 11.61 -10.62
C GLY A 207 -12.36 12.56 -9.47
N MET A 208 -12.08 12.15 -8.24
CA MET A 208 -12.31 12.99 -7.05
C MET A 208 -11.34 14.18 -7.00
N GLY A 209 -10.05 13.98 -7.29
CA GLY A 209 -9.06 15.06 -7.37
C GLY A 209 -9.34 16.05 -8.53
N GLU A 210 -9.80 15.54 -9.67
CA GLU A 210 -10.28 16.39 -10.77
C GLU A 210 -11.49 17.21 -10.37
N ALA A 211 -12.46 16.62 -9.64
CA ALA A 211 -13.64 17.32 -9.15
C ALA A 211 -13.28 18.43 -8.14
N LEU A 212 -12.27 18.21 -7.28
CA LEU A 212 -11.75 19.26 -6.41
C LEU A 212 -11.08 20.38 -7.23
N SER A 213 -10.24 20.01 -8.19
CA SER A 213 -9.48 20.98 -9.01
C SER A 213 -10.38 21.87 -9.86
N ASN A 214 -11.45 21.32 -10.42
CA ASN A 214 -12.41 22.08 -11.24
C ASN A 214 -13.55 22.72 -10.43
N GLY A 215 -13.58 22.53 -9.11
CA GLY A 215 -14.57 23.11 -8.21
C GLY A 215 -15.92 22.40 -8.20
N ALA A 216 -16.03 21.17 -8.69
CA ALA A 216 -17.25 20.37 -8.56
C ALA A 216 -17.49 19.91 -7.11
N VAL A 217 -16.42 19.71 -6.33
CA VAL A 217 -16.46 19.55 -4.86
C VAL A 217 -15.59 20.62 -4.20
N ASP A 218 -15.88 20.93 -2.95
CA ASP A 218 -15.17 21.92 -2.14
C ASP A 218 -14.14 21.29 -1.22
N VAL A 219 -14.40 20.06 -0.78
CA VAL A 219 -13.54 19.24 0.10
C VAL A 219 -13.56 17.81 -0.40
N CYS A 220 -12.45 17.12 -0.31
CA CYS A 220 -12.42 15.67 -0.57
C CYS A 220 -11.32 14.96 0.22
N THR A 221 -11.38 13.63 0.26
CA THR A 221 -10.35 12.78 0.86
C THR A 221 -9.44 12.18 -0.21
N LEU A 222 -8.14 12.26 -0.04
CA LEU A 222 -7.15 11.77 -0.99
C LEU A 222 -6.02 11.03 -0.27
N ALA A 223 -5.42 10.03 -0.92
CA ALA A 223 -4.24 9.34 -0.42
C ALA A 223 -2.95 9.87 -1.06
N GLN A 224 -1.84 9.81 -0.32
CA GLN A 224 -0.52 10.13 -0.85
C GLN A 224 -0.04 9.05 -1.85
N PRO A 225 0.74 9.39 -2.89
CA PRO A 225 1.27 10.73 -3.23
C PRO A 225 0.30 11.59 -4.05
N TYR A 226 -0.88 11.09 -4.37
CA TYR A 226 -1.85 11.77 -5.21
C TYR A 226 -2.39 13.05 -4.54
N ALA A 227 -2.59 13.00 -3.22
CA ALA A 227 -3.03 14.17 -2.44
C ALA A 227 -2.08 15.37 -2.62
N GLU A 228 -0.76 15.17 -2.51
CA GLU A 228 0.23 16.25 -2.71
C GLU A 228 0.18 16.80 -4.13
N SER A 229 0.02 15.94 -5.13
CA SER A 229 -0.09 16.37 -6.53
C SER A 229 -1.31 17.28 -6.74
N VAL A 230 -2.47 16.90 -6.21
CA VAL A 230 -3.71 17.68 -6.31
C VAL A 230 -3.60 18.99 -5.52
N VAL A 231 -3.05 18.95 -4.31
CA VAL A 231 -2.85 20.15 -3.48
C VAL A 231 -2.01 21.19 -4.22
N ARG A 232 -0.94 20.77 -4.87
CA ARG A 232 -0.09 21.67 -5.66
C ARG A 232 -0.76 22.20 -6.90
N GLN A 233 -1.45 21.34 -7.65
CA GLN A 233 -2.10 21.74 -8.90
C GLN A 233 -3.31 22.64 -8.68
N ALA A 234 -4.11 22.38 -7.65
CA ALA A 234 -5.33 23.11 -7.35
C ALA A 234 -5.14 24.26 -6.33
N ASP A 235 -3.90 24.48 -5.85
CA ASP A 235 -3.61 25.42 -4.75
C ASP A 235 -4.55 25.14 -3.54
N ALA A 236 -4.76 23.85 -3.26
CA ALA A 236 -5.64 23.36 -2.22
C ALA A 236 -4.92 23.35 -0.85
N VAL A 237 -5.65 23.11 0.22
CA VAL A 237 -5.12 23.09 1.59
C VAL A 237 -5.45 21.77 2.28
N TYR A 238 -4.52 21.26 3.09
CA TYR A 238 -4.76 20.14 4.00
C TYR A 238 -5.56 20.63 5.21
N LEU A 239 -6.62 19.91 5.58
CA LEU A 239 -7.42 20.19 6.78
C LEU A 239 -6.99 19.33 7.96
N CYS A 240 -6.91 18.02 7.75
CA CYS A 240 -6.46 17.00 8.71
C CYS A 240 -6.06 15.73 7.96
N ASN A 241 -5.59 14.73 8.68
CA ASN A 241 -5.29 13.42 8.12
C ASN A 241 -5.81 12.27 9.01
N SER A 242 -5.53 11.04 8.63
CA SER A 242 -5.95 9.83 9.33
C SER A 242 -5.51 9.77 10.80
N ASN A 243 -4.36 10.34 11.17
CA ASN A 243 -3.92 10.41 12.55
C ASN A 243 -4.89 11.15 13.47
N ASP A 244 -5.57 12.16 12.94
CA ASP A 244 -6.56 12.96 13.67
C ASP A 244 -7.86 12.19 13.92
N VAL A 245 -8.07 11.07 13.20
CA VAL A 245 -9.32 10.31 13.23
C VAL A 245 -9.20 9.04 14.07
N TRP A 246 -8.14 8.24 13.88
CA TRP A 246 -7.96 6.98 14.61
C TRP A 246 -6.60 6.84 15.34
N GLY A 247 -5.81 7.89 15.34
CA GLY A 247 -4.54 7.96 16.07
C GLY A 247 -3.31 7.71 15.18
N PRO A 248 -2.15 8.23 15.61
CA PRO A 248 -0.96 8.33 14.79
C PRO A 248 -0.27 6.99 14.50
N GLU A 249 -0.54 5.96 15.28
CA GLU A 249 0.09 4.64 15.13
C GLU A 249 -0.80 3.59 14.45
N ALA A 250 -2.05 3.96 14.13
CA ALA A 250 -2.94 3.07 13.41
C ALA A 250 -2.71 3.21 11.89
N PRO A 251 -2.46 2.08 11.20
CA PRO A 251 -2.18 2.12 9.77
C PRO A 251 -3.43 2.52 8.96
N ASP A 252 -3.18 3.15 7.81
CA ASP A 252 -4.20 3.42 6.80
C ASP A 252 -4.49 2.16 5.97
N CYS A 253 -3.41 1.49 5.57
CA CYS A 253 -3.43 0.23 4.87
C CYS A 253 -2.78 -0.87 5.71
N VAL A 254 -3.20 -2.10 5.46
CA VAL A 254 -2.76 -3.29 6.18
C VAL A 254 -2.40 -4.41 5.22
N ILE A 255 -1.66 -5.38 5.72
CA ILE A 255 -1.39 -6.63 5.01
C ILE A 255 -2.45 -7.63 5.43
N THR A 256 -3.27 -8.03 4.46
CA THR A 256 -4.32 -9.02 4.65
C THR A 256 -4.01 -10.30 3.88
N THR A 257 -4.28 -11.44 4.49
CA THR A 257 -4.21 -12.77 3.91
C THR A 257 -5.38 -13.63 4.36
N LEU A 258 -5.45 -14.87 3.88
CA LEU A 258 -6.47 -15.85 4.33
C LEU A 258 -5.92 -16.71 5.47
N ALA A 259 -6.77 -17.12 6.41
CA ALA A 259 -6.44 -18.05 7.50
C ALA A 259 -5.76 -19.32 6.97
N LYS A 260 -6.27 -19.87 5.85
CA LYS A 260 -5.67 -21.02 5.17
C LYS A 260 -4.21 -20.76 4.75
N THR A 261 -3.89 -19.58 4.24
CA THR A 261 -2.51 -19.22 3.87
C THR A 261 -1.60 -19.19 5.09
N ILE A 262 -2.12 -18.69 6.21
CA ILE A 262 -1.39 -18.68 7.47
C ILE A 262 -1.05 -20.11 7.93
N GLU A 263 -2.01 -21.02 7.85
CA GLU A 263 -1.82 -22.42 8.25
C GLU A 263 -0.79 -23.15 7.39
N THR A 264 -0.81 -22.92 6.08
CA THR A 264 0.06 -23.65 5.12
C THR A 264 1.42 -23.00 4.92
N ASP A 265 1.52 -21.69 5.00
CA ASP A 265 2.67 -20.89 4.55
C ASP A 265 3.21 -19.94 5.63
N HIS A 266 2.97 -20.20 6.92
CA HIS A 266 3.36 -19.30 8.01
C HIS A 266 4.84 -18.90 8.00
N ALA A 267 5.75 -19.81 7.65
CA ALA A 267 7.18 -19.51 7.59
C ALA A 267 7.51 -18.53 6.46
N ILE A 268 6.82 -18.66 5.32
CA ILE A 268 6.93 -17.74 4.18
C ILE A 268 6.40 -16.37 4.56
N LEU A 269 5.24 -16.33 5.22
CA LEU A 269 4.63 -15.09 5.68
C LEU A 269 5.52 -14.35 6.68
N THR A 270 6.11 -15.06 7.64
CA THR A 270 7.07 -14.49 8.60
C THR A 270 8.31 -13.92 7.90
N ALA A 271 8.86 -14.64 6.91
CA ALA A 271 9.99 -14.15 6.12
C ALA A 271 9.62 -12.93 5.28
N TYR A 272 8.43 -12.93 4.68
CA TYR A 272 7.89 -11.80 3.94
C TYR A 272 7.78 -10.54 4.82
N MET A 273 7.20 -10.67 6.01
CA MET A 273 7.09 -9.57 6.98
C MET A 273 8.45 -9.03 7.42
N ALA A 274 9.44 -9.92 7.61
CA ALA A 274 10.80 -9.51 7.96
C ALA A 274 11.45 -8.68 6.85
N VAL A 275 11.28 -9.06 5.57
CA VAL A 275 11.78 -8.28 4.43
C VAL A 275 11.12 -6.91 4.35
N LEU A 276 9.82 -6.82 4.63
CA LEU A 276 9.12 -5.53 4.64
C LEU A 276 9.62 -4.62 5.77
N GLN A 277 9.93 -5.18 6.95
CA GLN A 277 10.51 -4.42 8.05
C GLN A 277 11.91 -3.90 7.69
N ASP A 278 12.76 -4.74 7.09
CA ASP A 278 14.08 -4.33 6.61
C ASP A 278 13.98 -3.23 5.53
N ALA A 279 12.99 -3.33 4.65
CA ALA A 279 12.75 -2.32 3.63
C ALA A 279 12.22 -0.98 4.21
N ALA A 280 11.35 -1.03 5.21
CA ALA A 280 10.91 0.15 5.94
C ALA A 280 12.09 0.80 6.68
N LYS A 281 12.95 -0.01 7.33
CA LYS A 281 14.18 0.49 7.94
C LYS A 281 15.09 1.16 6.90
N ALA A 282 15.32 0.53 5.75
CA ALA A 282 16.14 1.09 4.67
C ALA A 282 15.56 2.39 4.09
N PHE A 283 14.25 2.55 4.11
CA PHE A 283 13.56 3.78 3.72
C PHE A 283 13.90 4.93 4.68
N TYR A 284 13.94 4.68 6.00
CA TYR A 284 14.27 5.70 6.99
C TYR A 284 15.78 5.97 7.12
N ASP A 285 16.61 4.94 7.00
CA ASP A 285 18.07 5.06 7.12
C ASP A 285 18.66 5.95 6.00
N ASP A 286 18.11 5.87 4.78
CA ASP A 286 18.51 6.70 3.65
C ASP A 286 17.31 7.03 2.75
N PHE A 287 16.59 8.06 3.16
CA PHE A 287 15.37 8.52 2.48
C PHE A 287 15.64 8.97 1.05
N ASP A 288 16.76 9.64 0.80
CA ASP A 288 17.10 10.13 -0.55
C ASP A 288 17.37 8.99 -1.52
N ALA A 289 18.13 7.98 -1.11
CA ALA A 289 18.35 6.77 -1.91
C ALA A 289 17.07 5.92 -2.07
N ALA A 290 16.17 5.91 -1.08
CA ALA A 290 14.86 5.30 -1.21
C ALA A 290 13.99 6.06 -2.22
N LEU A 291 13.96 7.38 -2.14
CA LEU A 291 13.24 8.26 -3.05
C LEU A 291 13.71 8.10 -4.50
N ASP A 292 15.03 8.03 -4.74
CA ASP A 292 15.60 7.81 -6.07
C ASP A 292 15.19 6.45 -6.67
N THR A 293 15.07 5.42 -5.80
CA THR A 293 14.56 4.10 -6.21
C THR A 293 13.06 4.13 -6.53
N LEU A 294 12.27 4.85 -5.75
CA LEU A 294 10.80 4.86 -5.84
C LEU A 294 10.26 5.84 -6.88
N GLN A 295 10.98 6.92 -7.17
CA GLN A 295 10.53 7.98 -8.06
C GLN A 295 10.12 7.47 -9.46
N PRO A 296 10.92 6.61 -10.17
CA PRO A 296 10.51 6.07 -11.46
C PRO A 296 9.31 5.12 -11.37
N ILE A 297 9.06 4.48 -10.21
CA ILE A 297 7.93 3.56 -10.01
C ILE A 297 6.63 4.34 -9.84
N TYR A 298 6.65 5.42 -9.04
CA TYR A 298 5.47 6.28 -8.85
C TYR A 298 5.20 7.20 -10.04
N GLY A 299 6.22 7.53 -10.84
CA GLY A 299 6.12 8.44 -11.98
C GLY A 299 5.80 9.89 -11.60
N ALA A 300 5.86 10.24 -10.31
CA ALA A 300 5.63 11.59 -9.81
C ALA A 300 6.92 12.41 -9.82
N PRO A 301 6.85 13.76 -9.94
CA PRO A 301 8.00 14.61 -9.72
C PRO A 301 8.65 14.37 -8.35
N ARG A 302 9.99 14.36 -8.30
CA ARG A 302 10.76 14.02 -7.11
C ARG A 302 10.37 14.86 -5.87
N GLU A 303 10.18 16.15 -6.07
CA GLU A 303 9.80 17.09 -5.00
C GLU A 303 8.41 16.80 -4.44
N ILE A 304 7.45 16.41 -5.28
CA ILE A 304 6.11 15.99 -4.87
C ILE A 304 6.19 14.69 -4.08
N LEU A 305 6.89 13.70 -4.64
CA LEU A 305 7.03 12.40 -3.99
C LEU A 305 7.76 12.50 -2.65
N ALA A 306 8.79 13.35 -2.55
CA ALA A 306 9.52 13.58 -1.31
C ALA A 306 8.64 14.12 -0.18
N ILE A 307 7.72 15.04 -0.49
CA ILE A 307 6.76 15.56 0.49
C ILE A 307 5.73 14.49 0.84
N ALA A 308 5.16 13.85 -0.18
CA ALA A 308 4.15 12.83 -0.03
C ALA A 308 4.61 11.66 0.86
N LEU A 309 5.82 11.12 0.61
CA LEU A 309 6.36 10.00 1.38
C LEU A 309 6.85 10.39 2.79
N LYS A 310 7.05 11.68 3.07
CA LYS A 310 7.25 12.18 4.44
C LYS A 310 5.93 12.33 5.20
N ARG A 311 4.84 12.54 4.48
CA ARG A 311 3.49 12.59 5.05
C ARG A 311 2.89 11.18 5.26
N GLN A 312 3.31 10.21 4.46
CA GLN A 312 2.90 8.81 4.61
C GLN A 312 4.10 7.91 4.89
N SER A 313 4.23 7.50 6.12
CA SER A 313 5.32 6.65 6.60
C SER A 313 5.05 5.17 6.32
N PRO A 314 5.99 4.41 5.73
CA PRO A 314 5.87 2.96 5.65
C PRO A 314 6.06 2.32 7.02
N ASP A 315 5.11 1.50 7.46
CA ASP A 315 5.24 0.71 8.67
C ASP A 315 4.51 -0.64 8.52
N PRO A 316 5.25 -1.76 8.39
CA PRO A 316 4.65 -3.08 8.29
C PRO A 316 4.24 -3.65 9.66
N ILE A 317 4.55 -2.98 10.77
CA ILE A 317 4.27 -3.45 12.11
C ILE A 317 3.05 -2.72 12.68
N ILE A 318 2.08 -3.47 13.18
CA ILE A 318 0.97 -2.95 13.98
C ILE A 318 1.31 -3.23 15.44
N ASN A 319 1.69 -2.20 16.18
CA ASN A 319 1.90 -2.30 17.62
C ASN A 319 0.57 -2.24 18.40
N ALA A 320 0.64 -2.27 19.72
CA ALA A 320 -0.55 -2.25 20.57
C ALA A 320 -1.39 -0.97 20.41
N ALA A 321 -0.74 0.19 20.21
CA ALA A 321 -1.43 1.46 20.00
C ALA A 321 -2.09 1.48 18.60
N GLY A 322 -1.41 0.99 17.56
CA GLY A 322 -1.96 0.84 16.23
C GLY A 322 -3.18 -0.08 16.19
N ALA A 323 -3.11 -1.24 16.85
CA ALA A 323 -4.24 -2.15 16.99
C ALA A 323 -5.41 -1.49 17.76
N SER A 324 -5.13 -0.71 18.79
CA SER A 324 -6.14 0.07 19.52
C SER A 324 -6.80 1.13 18.63
N GLY A 325 -6.02 1.80 17.79
CA GLY A 325 -6.52 2.78 16.81
C GLY A 325 -7.47 2.14 15.78
N ILE A 326 -7.11 0.96 15.24
CA ILE A 326 -8.01 0.20 14.35
C ILE A 326 -9.32 -0.13 15.08
N ARG A 327 -9.26 -0.67 16.31
CA ARG A 327 -10.46 -0.97 17.11
C ARG A 327 -11.34 0.26 17.31
N SER A 328 -10.71 1.40 17.56
CA SER A 328 -11.42 2.67 17.74
C SER A 328 -12.03 3.17 16.42
N GLY A 329 -11.33 2.99 15.29
CA GLY A 329 -11.80 3.38 13.96
C GLY A 329 -12.97 2.54 13.46
N VAL A 330 -13.06 1.26 13.88
CA VAL A 330 -14.17 0.36 13.53
C VAL A 330 -15.54 0.93 13.94
N LYS A 331 -15.62 1.76 14.97
CA LYS A 331 -16.87 2.43 15.36
C LYS A 331 -17.51 3.20 14.19
N TYR A 332 -16.70 3.85 13.34
CA TYR A 332 -17.20 4.60 12.20
C TYR A 332 -17.83 3.70 11.13
N LEU A 333 -17.29 2.49 10.91
CA LEU A 333 -17.92 1.51 10.04
C LEU A 333 -19.27 1.01 10.60
N ILE A 334 -19.37 0.87 11.93
CA ILE A 334 -20.62 0.54 12.61
C ILE A 334 -21.64 1.68 12.48
N GLU A 335 -21.21 2.93 12.71
CA GLU A 335 -22.06 4.12 12.54
C GLU A 335 -22.57 4.27 11.09
N LEU A 336 -21.74 3.92 10.10
CA LEU A 336 -22.10 3.91 8.67
C LEU A 336 -22.98 2.71 8.30
N GLY A 337 -23.15 1.74 9.19
CA GLY A 337 -24.08 0.60 9.01
C GLY A 337 -23.47 -0.59 8.24
N TYR A 338 -22.15 -0.67 8.09
CA TYR A 338 -21.52 -1.78 7.40
C TYR A 338 -21.61 -3.10 8.17
N PHE A 339 -21.58 -3.05 9.50
CA PHE A 339 -21.85 -4.19 10.40
C PHE A 339 -22.21 -3.67 11.81
N LYS A 340 -22.57 -4.58 12.75
CA LYS A 340 -23.14 -4.20 14.04
C LYS A 340 -22.15 -4.24 15.20
N ASP A 341 -21.19 -5.16 15.17
CA ASP A 341 -20.31 -5.45 16.29
C ASP A 341 -18.86 -5.11 15.94
N ASN A 342 -18.04 -4.76 16.93
CA ASN A 342 -16.61 -4.57 16.72
C ASN A 342 -15.93 -5.93 16.52
N ILE A 343 -15.52 -6.17 15.29
CA ILE A 343 -14.90 -7.42 14.83
C ILE A 343 -13.39 -7.36 14.74
N ALA A 344 -12.76 -6.27 15.18
CA ALA A 344 -11.32 -6.06 15.01
C ALA A 344 -10.46 -7.21 15.57
N ASP A 345 -10.78 -7.70 16.78
CA ASP A 345 -10.02 -8.79 17.43
C ASP A 345 -10.18 -10.15 16.74
N GLN A 346 -11.22 -10.32 15.92
CA GLN A 346 -11.44 -11.53 15.13
C GLN A 346 -10.64 -11.51 13.83
N VAL A 347 -10.29 -10.31 13.34
CA VAL A 347 -9.59 -10.09 12.07
C VAL A 347 -8.09 -9.88 12.26
N LEU A 348 -7.67 -9.24 13.37
CA LEU A 348 -6.26 -8.99 13.68
C LEU A 348 -5.56 -10.30 14.14
N ASP A 349 -4.56 -10.75 13.38
CA ASP A 349 -3.69 -11.90 13.74
C ASP A 349 -2.22 -11.47 13.60
N LEU A 350 -1.71 -10.76 14.61
CA LEU A 350 -0.44 -10.04 14.56
C LEU A 350 0.78 -10.87 15.01
N LYS A 351 0.59 -12.15 15.35
CA LYS A 351 1.66 -13.04 15.85
C LYS A 351 2.75 -13.38 14.84
N TYR A 352 2.54 -13.02 13.55
CA TYR A 352 3.50 -13.27 12.46
C TYR A 352 4.43 -12.09 12.20
N GLN A 353 4.23 -11.00 12.89
CA GLN A 353 5.10 -9.83 12.79
C GLN A 353 6.46 -10.11 13.43
N PRO A 354 7.58 -9.58 12.88
CA PRO A 354 8.86 -9.61 13.54
C PRO A 354 8.79 -8.99 14.94
N GLY A 355 9.26 -9.72 15.96
CA GLY A 355 9.24 -9.25 17.35
C GLY A 355 7.91 -9.49 18.10
N ALA A 356 6.90 -10.08 17.48
CA ALA A 356 5.75 -10.61 18.20
C ALA A 356 6.20 -11.84 19.01
N ALA A 357 6.18 -11.74 20.35
CA ALA A 357 6.52 -12.81 21.29
C ALA A 357 5.24 -13.48 21.81
#